data_612d2ec17ac34e8092f7459dd71c2ab5
#
_entry.id   612d2ec17ac34e8092f7459dd71c2ab5
#
_cell.length_a   1.000
_cell.length_b   1.000
_cell.length_c   1.000
_cell.angle_alpha   90.00
_cell.angle_beta   90.00
_cell.angle_gamma   90.00
#
_symmetry.space_group_name_H-M   'P 1'
#
loop_
_entity.id
_entity.type
_entity.pdbx_description
1 polymer ?
#
loop_
_entity_poly.entity_id
_entity_poly.type
_entity_poly.pdbx_seq_one_letter_code
_entity_poly.pdbx_strand_id
1 'polypeptide(L)'
;MTALITRDELQAAIRAGTVTVVDALGGDYYAKQHLPGAVARASTSPGASATAVLPDRGAAIVTYCTGPSCPNSGQVADRLAALGYAHVRKYREGIEDWVAAGLPTESA
;
A
#
# COMPACT_ATOMS: atom_id res chain seq x y z
N MET A 1 2.05 -16.52 -2.95
CA MET A 1 0.86 -15.93 -2.26
C MET A 1 1.31 -14.80 -1.36
N THR A 2 0.64 -13.65 -1.41
CA THR A 2 1.01 -12.48 -0.61
C THR A 2 0.45 -12.61 0.81
N ALA A 3 1.25 -12.31 1.81
CA ALA A 3 0.80 -12.27 3.19
C ALA A 3 -0.20 -11.13 3.40
N LEU A 4 -1.10 -11.29 4.36
CA LEU A 4 -2.11 -10.29 4.68
C LEU A 4 -1.76 -9.56 5.98
N ILE A 5 -2.26 -8.34 6.10
CA ILE A 5 -2.18 -7.55 7.34
C ILE A 5 -3.60 -7.12 7.72
N THR A 6 -3.90 -7.07 9.01
CA THR A 6 -5.19 -6.59 9.50
C THR A 6 -5.20 -5.06 9.59
N ARG A 7 -6.40 -4.46 9.66
CA ARG A 7 -6.55 -3.02 9.85
C ARG A 7 -5.85 -2.54 11.13
N ASP A 8 -6.02 -3.24 12.23
CA ASP A 8 -5.42 -2.84 13.51
C ASP A 8 -3.91 -2.93 13.46
N GLU A 9 -3.36 -3.98 12.87
CA GLU A 9 -1.91 -4.13 12.68
C GLU A 9 -1.36 -3.02 11.80
N LEU A 10 -2.07 -2.69 10.71
CA LEU A 10 -1.66 -1.64 9.78
C LEU A 10 -1.67 -0.27 10.46
N GLN A 11 -2.73 0.03 11.23
CA GLN A 11 -2.82 1.28 11.96
C GLN A 11 -1.67 1.44 12.96
N ALA A 12 -1.35 0.39 13.70
CA ALA A 12 -0.24 0.40 14.65
C ALA A 12 1.09 0.61 13.94
N ALA A 13 1.31 -0.06 12.80
CA ALA A 13 2.54 0.08 12.03
C ALA A 13 2.71 1.48 11.44
N ILE A 14 1.63 2.09 10.96
CA ILE A 14 1.66 3.47 10.46
C ILE A 14 2.03 4.44 11.58
N ARG A 15 1.43 4.31 12.74
CA ARG A 15 1.73 5.16 13.90
C ARG A 15 3.17 5.02 14.36
N ALA A 16 3.70 3.81 14.32
CA ALA A 16 5.07 3.53 14.70
C ALA A 16 6.10 3.95 13.63
N GLY A 17 5.64 4.23 12.41
CA GLY A 17 6.53 4.54 11.29
C GLY A 17 7.34 3.36 10.80
N THR A 18 6.84 2.13 11.00
CA THR A 18 7.57 0.90 10.67
C THR A 18 7.17 0.28 9.34
N VAL A 19 6.26 0.92 8.60
CA VAL A 19 5.74 0.39 7.33
C VAL A 19 5.67 1.49 6.29
N THR A 20 5.90 1.12 5.02
CA THR A 20 5.60 1.97 3.88
C THR A 20 4.34 1.45 3.20
N VAL A 21 3.36 2.33 2.99
CA VAL A 21 2.08 1.97 2.40
C VAL A 21 2.05 2.40 0.94
N VAL A 22 1.63 1.49 0.06
CA VAL A 22 1.52 1.76 -1.38
C VAL A 22 0.05 1.68 -1.80
N ASP A 23 -0.44 2.78 -2.37
CA ASP A 23 -1.80 2.86 -2.92
C ASP A 23 -1.81 2.22 -4.32
N ALA A 24 -2.57 1.16 -4.48
CA ALA A 24 -2.69 0.44 -5.75
C ALA A 24 -3.81 0.95 -6.64
N LEU A 25 -4.57 1.95 -6.19
CA LEU A 25 -5.67 2.54 -6.96
C LEU A 25 -5.15 3.44 -8.08
N GLY A 26 -4.16 4.27 -7.77
CA GLY A 26 -3.55 5.20 -8.73
C GLY A 26 -4.34 6.49 -8.94
N GLY A 27 -3.74 7.42 -9.66
CA GLY A 27 -4.32 8.62 -10.22
C GLY A 27 -5.28 9.39 -9.32
N ASP A 28 -6.49 9.54 -9.82
CA ASP A 28 -7.52 10.35 -9.19
C ASP A 28 -7.96 9.83 -7.82
N TYR A 29 -7.96 8.52 -7.62
CA TYR A 29 -8.32 7.92 -6.33
C TYR A 29 -7.30 8.29 -5.26
N TYR A 30 -6.03 8.18 -5.59
CA TYR A 30 -4.94 8.57 -4.68
C TYR A 30 -5.03 10.05 -4.31
N ALA A 31 -5.27 10.92 -5.28
CA ALA A 31 -5.34 12.35 -5.06
C ALA A 31 -6.51 12.74 -4.15
N LYS A 32 -7.65 12.05 -4.29
CA LYS A 32 -8.83 12.33 -3.48
C LYS A 32 -8.67 11.87 -2.04
N GLN A 33 -8.17 10.66 -1.84
CA GLN A 33 -8.09 10.05 -0.53
C GLN A 33 -7.14 8.87 -0.55
N HIS A 34 -6.19 8.85 0.38
CA HIS A 34 -5.27 7.73 0.57
C HIS A 34 -4.91 7.60 2.05
N LEU A 35 -4.39 6.44 2.42
CA LEU A 35 -3.92 6.20 3.79
C LEU A 35 -2.75 7.13 4.12
N PRO A 36 -2.56 7.48 5.41
CA PRO A 36 -1.49 8.41 5.80
C PRO A 36 -0.11 7.95 5.33
N GLY A 37 0.60 8.84 4.64
CA GLY A 37 1.94 8.57 4.14
C GLY A 37 2.02 7.61 2.95
N ALA A 38 0.90 7.20 2.37
CA ALA A 38 0.90 6.27 1.24
C ALA A 38 1.56 6.89 0.01
N VAL A 39 2.33 6.06 -0.72
CA VAL A 39 2.89 6.43 -2.02
C VAL A 39 2.03 5.90 -3.15
N ALA A 40 1.97 6.64 -4.26
CA ALA A 40 1.11 6.28 -5.37
C ALA A 40 1.66 5.07 -6.14
N ARG A 41 0.73 4.26 -6.68
CA ARG A 41 1.06 3.11 -7.53
C ARG A 41 1.99 3.47 -8.69
N ALA A 42 1.81 4.62 -9.30
CA ALA A 42 2.63 5.06 -10.43
C ALA A 42 4.13 5.09 -10.10
N SER A 43 4.48 5.31 -8.83
CA SER A 43 5.87 5.32 -8.38
C SER A 43 6.51 3.93 -8.38
N THR A 44 5.71 2.87 -8.44
CA THR A 44 6.17 1.48 -8.43
C THR A 44 5.95 0.78 -9.77
N SER A 45 5.44 1.49 -10.79
CA SER A 45 5.14 0.92 -12.10
C SER A 45 6.40 0.54 -12.87
N PRO A 46 6.31 -0.42 -13.82
CA PRO A 46 7.40 -0.65 -14.76
C PRO A 46 7.78 0.65 -15.48
N GLY A 47 9.06 0.92 -15.57
CA GLY A 47 9.56 2.17 -16.15
C GLY A 47 9.74 3.30 -15.13
N ALA A 48 9.09 3.23 -13.98
CA ALA A 48 9.37 4.12 -12.86
C ALA A 48 10.48 3.50 -11.99
N SER A 49 11.21 4.33 -11.26
CA SER A 49 12.26 3.84 -10.38
C SER A 49 11.68 3.50 -9.00
N ALA A 50 11.15 2.29 -8.85
CA ALA A 50 10.61 1.84 -7.56
C ALA A 50 11.66 1.95 -6.45
N THR A 51 12.92 1.66 -6.75
CA THR A 51 14.02 1.76 -5.78
C THR A 51 14.33 3.20 -5.36
N ALA A 52 13.94 4.19 -6.14
CA ALA A 52 14.09 5.59 -5.74
C ALA A 52 13.05 6.00 -4.68
N VAL A 53 11.85 5.43 -4.76
CA VAL A 53 10.75 5.69 -3.81
C VAL A 53 10.83 4.73 -2.62
N LEU A 54 11.24 3.49 -2.87
CA LEU A 54 11.34 2.41 -1.89
C LEU A 54 12.77 1.87 -1.92
N PRO A 55 13.75 2.60 -1.36
CA PRO A 55 15.17 2.25 -1.51
C PRO A 55 15.58 1.01 -0.71
N ASP A 56 14.85 0.67 0.34
CA ASP A 56 15.18 -0.48 1.20
C ASP A 56 14.30 -1.68 0.86
N ARG A 57 14.89 -2.67 0.21
CA ARG A 57 14.18 -3.91 -0.15
C ARG A 57 13.86 -4.79 1.06
N GLY A 58 14.45 -4.54 2.21
CA GLY A 58 14.13 -5.20 3.47
C GLY A 58 13.04 -4.50 4.27
N ALA A 59 12.57 -3.32 3.84
CA ALA A 59 11.54 -2.58 4.54
C ALA A 59 10.19 -3.30 4.49
N ALA A 60 9.39 -3.11 5.54
CA ALA A 60 8.01 -3.60 5.56
C ALA A 60 7.15 -2.73 4.64
N ILE A 61 6.46 -3.35 3.70
CA ILE A 61 5.61 -2.68 2.72
C ILE A 61 4.20 -3.27 2.78
N VAL A 62 3.20 -2.41 2.70
CA VAL A 62 1.79 -2.82 2.61
C VAL A 62 1.17 -2.20 1.38
N THR A 63 0.52 -3.01 0.55
CA THR A 63 -0.27 -2.55 -0.59
C THR A 63 -1.75 -2.59 -0.25
N TYR A 64 -2.53 -1.68 -0.78
CA TYR A 64 -3.98 -1.69 -0.61
C TYR A 64 -4.69 -1.18 -1.86
N CYS A 65 -5.98 -1.52 -1.95
CA CYS A 65 -6.87 -1.08 -3.02
C CYS A 65 -8.19 -0.60 -2.41
N THR A 66 -9.28 -0.60 -3.17
CA THR A 66 -10.60 -0.18 -2.70
C THR A 66 -11.14 -1.14 -1.64
N GLY A 67 -11.13 -2.43 -1.92
CA GLY A 67 -11.70 -3.45 -1.05
C GLY A 67 -11.31 -4.87 -1.48
N PRO A 68 -11.94 -5.89 -0.87
CA PRO A 68 -11.53 -7.29 -1.08
C PRO A 68 -11.64 -7.79 -2.52
N SER A 69 -12.54 -7.23 -3.31
CA SER A 69 -12.76 -7.66 -4.70
C SER A 69 -11.80 -7.01 -5.70
N CYS A 70 -11.02 -6.02 -5.26
CA CYS A 70 -10.10 -5.31 -6.15
C CYS A 70 -8.78 -6.09 -6.29
N PRO A 71 -8.33 -6.44 -7.51
CA PRO A 71 -7.12 -7.21 -7.72
C PRO A 71 -5.83 -6.40 -7.68
N ASN A 72 -5.92 -5.07 -7.70
CA ASN A 72 -4.76 -4.20 -7.92
C ASN A 72 -3.71 -4.31 -6.81
N SER A 73 -4.11 -4.44 -5.55
CA SER A 73 -3.17 -4.55 -4.44
C SER A 73 -2.31 -5.81 -4.55
N GLY A 74 -2.92 -6.93 -4.96
CA GLY A 74 -2.19 -8.16 -5.21
C GLY A 74 -1.21 -8.04 -6.37
N GLN A 75 -1.61 -7.38 -7.44
CA GLN A 75 -0.76 -7.14 -8.60
C GLN A 75 0.46 -6.29 -8.25
N VAL A 76 0.27 -5.22 -7.49
CA VAL A 76 1.37 -4.37 -7.04
C VAL A 76 2.30 -5.12 -6.08
N ALA A 77 1.72 -5.90 -5.16
CA ALA A 77 2.49 -6.71 -4.22
C ALA A 77 3.37 -7.73 -4.96
N ASP A 78 2.81 -8.42 -5.96
CA ASP A 78 3.54 -9.40 -6.76
C ASP A 78 4.69 -8.73 -7.54
N ARG A 79 4.45 -7.54 -8.09
CA ARG A 79 5.48 -6.78 -8.79
C ARG A 79 6.63 -6.41 -7.86
N LEU A 80 6.32 -5.94 -6.66
CA LEU A 80 7.34 -5.57 -5.69
C LEU A 80 8.13 -6.80 -5.24
N ALA A 81 7.46 -7.93 -5.00
CA ALA A 81 8.14 -9.18 -4.66
C ALA A 81 9.11 -9.60 -5.78
N ALA A 82 8.69 -9.46 -7.04
CA ALA A 82 9.55 -9.76 -8.19
C ALA A 82 10.76 -8.84 -8.30
N LEU A 83 10.66 -7.62 -7.77
CA LEU A 83 11.77 -6.66 -7.72
C LEU A 83 12.71 -6.89 -6.53
N GLY A 84 12.45 -7.91 -5.70
CA GLY A 84 13.31 -8.28 -4.59
C GLY A 84 12.89 -7.75 -3.23
N TYR A 85 11.70 -7.16 -3.10
CA TYR A 85 11.18 -6.72 -1.81
C TYR A 85 10.68 -7.93 -1.02
N ALA A 86 11.29 -8.18 0.15
CA ALA A 86 11.09 -9.43 0.90
C ALA A 86 9.88 -9.39 1.84
N HIS A 87 9.43 -8.21 2.25
CA HIS A 87 8.42 -8.05 3.30
C HIS A 87 7.21 -7.26 2.82
N VAL A 88 6.55 -7.79 1.78
CA VAL A 88 5.36 -7.16 1.20
C VAL A 88 4.12 -7.89 1.71
N ARG A 89 3.18 -7.12 2.27
CA ARG A 89 1.87 -7.62 2.73
C ARG A 89 0.76 -6.85 2.04
N LYS A 90 -0.44 -7.41 2.05
CA LYS A 90 -1.62 -6.81 1.44
C LYS A 90 -2.67 -6.49 2.49
N TYR A 91 -3.17 -5.26 2.50
CA TYR A 91 -4.34 -4.88 3.27
C TYR A 91 -5.57 -5.15 2.40
N ARG A 92 -6.10 -6.36 2.53
CA ARG A 92 -7.15 -6.89 1.67
C ARG A 92 -8.45 -6.10 1.75
N GLU A 93 -8.83 -5.67 2.95
CA GLU A 93 -10.09 -4.94 3.18
C GLU A 93 -10.11 -3.59 2.48
N GLY A 94 -8.95 -3.00 2.23
CA GLY A 94 -8.81 -1.79 1.45
C GLY A 94 -9.26 -0.51 2.13
N ILE A 95 -9.19 0.59 1.39
CA ILE A 95 -9.49 1.92 1.92
C ILE A 95 -10.96 2.06 2.36
N GLU A 96 -11.89 1.34 1.74
CA GLU A 96 -13.30 1.39 2.16
C GLU A 96 -13.48 0.94 3.60
N ASP A 97 -12.79 -0.12 4.02
CA ASP A 97 -12.82 -0.58 5.40
C ASP A 97 -12.17 0.44 6.34
N TRP A 98 -11.04 1.02 5.91
CA TRP A 98 -10.33 2.03 6.69
C TRP A 98 -11.20 3.25 6.97
N VAL A 99 -11.88 3.76 5.96
CA VAL A 99 -12.78 4.91 6.07
C VAL A 99 -14.01 4.57 6.90
N ALA A 100 -14.58 3.38 6.71
CA ALA A 100 -15.74 2.93 7.47
C ALA A 100 -15.44 2.82 8.96
N ALA A 101 -14.20 2.56 9.32
CA ALA A 101 -13.75 2.51 10.71
C ALA A 101 -13.48 3.90 11.31
N GLY A 102 -13.62 4.97 10.52
CA GLY A 102 -13.39 6.34 10.96
C GLY A 102 -11.93 6.72 11.11
N LEU A 103 -11.02 5.99 10.48
CA LEU A 103 -9.59 6.24 10.57
C LEU A 103 -9.15 7.38 9.65
N PRO A 104 -8.05 8.09 9.97
CA PRO A 104 -7.64 9.26 9.20
C PRO A 104 -7.13 8.90 7.82
N THR A 105 -7.35 9.81 6.87
CA THR A 105 -6.83 9.72 5.50
C THR A 105 -6.17 11.04 5.12
N GLU A 106 -5.43 11.03 4.01
CA GLU A 106 -4.80 12.21 3.44
C GLU A 106 -5.27 12.41 2.00
N SER A 107 -5.08 13.61 1.47
CA SER A 107 -5.33 13.92 0.06
C SER A 107 -4.13 14.67 -0.51
N ALA A 108 -3.96 14.52 -1.81
CA ALA A 108 -2.89 15.21 -2.52
C ALA A 108 -3.39 16.50 -3.14
#